data_86e083d919d278840e116b3e2900c196
#
_entry.id   86e083d919d278840e116b3e2900c196
#
_cell.length_a   1.000
_cell.length_b   1.000
_cell.length_c   1.000
_cell.angle_alpha   90.00
_cell.angle_beta   90.00
_cell.angle_gamma   90.00
#
_symmetry.space_group_name_H-M   'P 1'
#
loop_
_entity.id
_entity.type
_entity.pdbx_description
1 polymer ?
#
loop_
_entity_poly.entity_id
_entity_poly.type
_entity_poly.pdbx_seq_one_letter_code
_entity_poly.pdbx_strand_id
1 'polypeptide(L)'
;MKGIFWNCKGFADTKKYRFLSDLTKEKDLDFIALSETGRANFPQSTLNNICAGRDFLWHCMAPRGRSGGMILGINPLTFDIGQIEEGDFFIRFKLRHKEDDFKFNLISVYGPAQLDLKSHFLSELVRVCSKETVPIIIDS
;
A
#
# COMPACT_ATOMS: atom_id res chain seq x y z
N MET A 1 -13.07 8.02 6.22
CA MET A 1 -11.85 7.34 5.74
C MET A 1 -11.84 7.33 4.22
N LYS A 2 -10.78 7.83 3.63
CA LYS A 2 -10.62 7.90 2.17
C LYS A 2 -9.23 7.43 1.79
N GLY A 3 -9.14 6.60 0.76
CA GLY A 3 -7.87 6.13 0.27
C GLY A 3 -7.89 5.88 -1.22
N ILE A 4 -6.71 5.66 -1.79
CA ILE A 4 -6.56 5.34 -3.20
C ILE A 4 -5.73 4.08 -3.36
N PHE A 5 -6.17 3.21 -4.26
CA PHE A 5 -5.40 2.08 -4.78
C PHE A 5 -5.12 2.37 -6.25
N TRP A 6 -3.86 2.39 -6.63
CA TRP A 6 -3.49 2.73 -8.00
C TRP A 6 -2.37 1.85 -8.51
N ASN A 7 -2.63 1.19 -9.63
CA ASN A 7 -1.58 0.52 -10.40
C ASN A 7 -0.95 1.57 -11.30
N CYS A 8 0.21 2.05 -10.94
CA CYS A 8 0.81 3.21 -11.60
C CYS A 8 1.70 2.87 -12.80
N LYS A 9 1.92 1.58 -13.10
CA LYS A 9 2.70 1.12 -14.26
C LYS A 9 4.02 1.87 -14.41
N GLY A 10 4.80 1.90 -13.33
CA GLY A 10 6.01 2.68 -13.23
C GLY A 10 5.76 4.03 -12.58
N PHE A 11 6.65 4.45 -11.69
CA PHE A 11 6.46 5.64 -10.87
C PHE A 11 7.69 6.55 -10.90
N ALA A 12 8.15 6.89 -12.13
CA ALA A 12 9.26 7.81 -12.33
C ALA A 12 8.82 9.18 -12.86
N ASP A 13 7.56 9.32 -13.23
CA ASP A 13 7.05 10.54 -13.87
C ASP A 13 6.57 11.54 -12.81
N THR A 14 7.10 12.76 -12.86
CA THR A 14 6.73 13.84 -11.94
C THR A 14 5.26 14.25 -12.06
N LYS A 15 4.63 14.01 -13.21
CA LYS A 15 3.19 14.25 -13.39
C LYS A 15 2.36 13.35 -12.50
N LYS A 16 2.79 12.09 -12.30
CA LYS A 16 2.12 11.16 -11.41
C LYS A 16 2.24 11.61 -9.95
N TYR A 17 3.38 12.15 -9.56
CA TYR A 17 3.58 12.68 -8.21
C TYR A 17 2.64 13.85 -7.96
N ARG A 18 2.54 14.77 -8.92
CA ARG A 18 1.67 15.94 -8.82
C ARG A 18 0.20 15.53 -8.74
N PHE A 19 -0.20 14.56 -9.56
CA PHE A 19 -1.56 14.03 -9.53
C PHE A 19 -1.93 13.51 -8.13
N LEU A 20 -1.04 12.71 -7.52
CA LEU A 20 -1.28 12.18 -6.18
C LEU A 20 -1.27 13.28 -5.12
N SER A 21 -0.36 14.23 -5.22
CA SER A 21 -0.30 15.36 -4.30
C SER A 21 -1.59 16.17 -4.35
N ASP A 22 -2.06 16.49 -5.55
CA ASP A 22 -3.29 17.26 -5.74
C ASP A 22 -4.50 16.48 -5.23
N LEU A 23 -4.56 15.18 -5.51
CA LEU A 23 -5.64 14.33 -5.04
C LEU A 23 -5.65 14.23 -3.52
N THR A 24 -4.49 14.12 -2.90
CA THR A 24 -4.37 14.07 -1.45
C THR A 24 -4.87 15.36 -0.80
N LYS A 25 -4.53 16.50 -1.39
CA LYS A 25 -5.01 17.79 -0.90
C LYS A 25 -6.51 17.95 -1.07
N GLU A 26 -7.03 17.59 -2.24
CA GLU A 26 -8.43 17.78 -2.60
C GLU A 26 -9.36 16.85 -1.81
N LYS A 27 -8.97 15.58 -1.67
CA LYS A 27 -9.82 14.55 -1.07
C LYS A 27 -9.48 14.21 0.37
N ASP A 28 -8.40 14.78 0.93
CA ASP A 28 -7.92 14.43 2.28
C ASP A 28 -7.70 12.94 2.41
N LEU A 29 -6.84 12.37 1.57
CA LEU A 29 -6.57 10.94 1.59
C LEU A 29 -5.95 10.51 2.92
N ASP A 30 -6.43 9.39 3.44
CA ASP A 30 -5.94 8.79 4.67
C ASP A 30 -4.94 7.67 4.41
N PHE A 31 -4.99 7.07 3.23
CA PHE A 31 -3.98 6.10 2.80
C PHE A 31 -3.80 6.14 1.28
N ILE A 32 -2.61 5.70 0.85
CA ILE A 32 -2.22 5.63 -0.57
C ILE A 32 -1.54 4.29 -0.78
N ALA A 33 -2.11 3.44 -1.64
CA ALA A 33 -1.54 2.15 -1.99
C ALA A 33 -1.22 2.15 -3.48
N LEU A 34 0.06 2.03 -3.81
CA LEU A 34 0.54 2.01 -5.19
C LEU A 34 1.14 0.67 -5.51
N SER A 35 0.81 0.13 -6.68
CA SER A 35 1.38 -1.11 -7.20
C SER A 35 2.08 -0.86 -8.53
N GLU A 36 2.94 -1.79 -8.90
CA GLU A 36 3.78 -1.71 -10.11
C GLU A 36 4.59 -0.40 -10.18
N THR A 37 5.19 -0.03 -9.05
CA THR A 37 6.00 1.19 -8.97
C THR A 37 7.30 1.09 -9.77
N GLY A 38 7.82 -0.13 -9.96
CA GLY A 38 9.08 -0.37 -10.65
C GLY A 38 10.31 0.15 -9.90
N ARG A 39 10.17 0.53 -8.63
CA ARG A 39 11.25 1.14 -7.84
C ARG A 39 11.42 0.42 -6.51
N ALA A 40 12.69 0.21 -6.13
CA ALA A 40 13.02 -0.38 -4.84
C ALA A 40 12.98 0.65 -3.72
N ASN A 41 13.32 1.90 -4.00
CA ASN A 41 13.44 2.96 -3.01
C ASN A 41 12.83 4.25 -3.51
N PHE A 42 12.38 5.06 -2.56
CA PHE A 42 11.85 6.39 -2.83
C PHE A 42 12.56 7.40 -1.93
N PRO A 43 13.08 8.51 -2.49
CA PRO A 43 13.58 9.61 -1.67
C PRO A 43 12.47 10.14 -0.74
N GLN A 44 12.84 10.55 0.46
CA GLN A 44 11.86 11.11 1.41
C GLN A 44 11.16 12.35 0.85
N SER A 45 11.86 13.15 0.05
CA SER A 45 11.25 14.31 -0.61
C SER A 45 10.12 13.93 -1.56
N THR A 46 10.27 12.81 -2.30
CA THR A 46 9.23 12.30 -3.18
C THR A 46 8.02 11.83 -2.37
N LEU A 47 8.25 11.09 -1.30
CA LEU A 47 7.19 10.60 -0.42
C LEU A 47 6.42 11.76 0.22
N ASN A 48 7.13 12.78 0.69
CA ASN A 48 6.51 13.97 1.26
C ASN A 48 5.66 14.72 0.23
N ASN A 49 6.11 14.77 -1.01
CA ASN A 49 5.37 15.39 -2.10
C ASN A 49 4.08 14.62 -2.41
N ILE A 50 4.17 13.29 -2.51
CA ILE A 50 3.01 12.44 -2.82
C ILE A 50 1.89 12.65 -1.79
N CYS A 51 2.21 12.69 -0.51
CA CYS A 51 1.21 12.88 0.54
C CYS A 51 0.95 14.35 0.90
N ALA A 52 1.41 15.27 0.07
CA ALA A 52 1.21 16.70 0.25
C ALA A 52 1.69 17.22 1.61
N GLY A 53 2.82 16.70 2.09
CA GLY A 53 3.45 17.12 3.35
C GLY A 53 2.74 16.63 4.61
N ARG A 54 1.88 15.63 4.53
CA ARG A 54 1.07 15.16 5.67
C ARG A 54 1.75 14.10 6.56
N ASP A 55 3.04 13.90 6.40
CA ASP A 55 3.86 13.00 7.24
C ASP A 55 3.31 11.57 7.32
N PHE A 56 2.91 11.01 6.18
CA PHE A 56 2.48 9.61 6.11
C PHE A 56 3.60 8.67 6.53
N LEU A 57 3.23 7.56 7.15
CA LEU A 57 4.13 6.44 7.36
C LEU A 57 4.09 5.56 6.11
N TRP A 58 5.27 5.27 5.55
CA TRP A 58 5.40 4.55 4.29
C TRP A 58 6.11 3.21 4.47
N HIS A 59 5.62 2.20 3.76
CA HIS A 59 6.27 0.91 3.67
C HIS A 59 6.42 0.54 2.19
N CYS A 60 7.66 0.25 1.78
CA CYS A 60 7.98 -0.10 0.39
C CYS A 60 8.32 -1.57 0.28
N MET A 61 7.83 -2.21 -0.77
CA MET A 61 8.20 -3.55 -1.18
C MET A 61 8.87 -3.47 -2.54
N ALA A 62 10.14 -3.90 -2.60
CA ALA A 62 10.95 -3.80 -3.83
C ALA A 62 10.37 -4.66 -4.94
N PRO A 63 10.53 -4.25 -6.22
CA PRO A 63 10.12 -5.09 -7.35
C PRO A 63 10.94 -6.36 -7.43
N ARG A 64 10.32 -7.42 -7.92
CA ARG A 64 10.97 -8.69 -8.23
C ARG A 64 10.94 -8.87 -9.75
N GLY A 65 12.10 -8.83 -10.40
CA GLY A 65 12.20 -8.89 -11.85
C GLY A 65 11.92 -7.54 -12.51
N ARG A 66 11.27 -7.58 -13.68
CA ARG A 66 11.06 -6.39 -14.53
C ARG A 66 9.90 -5.52 -14.08
N SER A 67 9.00 -6.06 -13.32
CA SER A 67 7.78 -5.37 -12.89
C SER A 67 7.57 -5.60 -11.41
N GLY A 68 6.58 -4.95 -10.87
CA GLY A 68 6.23 -5.05 -9.48
C GLY A 68 6.72 -3.86 -8.68
N GLY A 69 6.87 -4.09 -7.40
CA GLY A 69 7.10 -3.02 -6.46
C GLY A 69 5.78 -2.43 -5.97
N MET A 70 5.67 -2.29 -4.67
CA MET A 70 4.51 -1.72 -4.02
C MET A 70 4.94 -0.72 -2.97
N ILE A 71 4.11 0.28 -2.74
CA ILE A 71 4.29 1.18 -1.62
C ILE A 71 2.94 1.46 -0.99
N LEU A 72 2.90 1.46 0.32
CA LEU A 72 1.70 1.73 1.10
C LEU A 72 1.99 2.84 2.09
N GLY A 73 1.23 3.92 2.01
CA GLY A 73 1.34 5.08 2.89
C GLY A 73 0.07 5.26 3.70
N ILE A 74 0.23 5.52 4.98
CA ILE A 74 -0.86 5.64 5.94
C ILE A 74 -0.70 6.96 6.70
N ASN A 75 -1.80 7.69 6.85
CA ASN A 75 -1.83 8.89 7.67
C ASN A 75 -1.92 8.50 9.15
N PRO A 76 -0.86 8.75 9.95
CA PRO A 76 -0.89 8.37 11.37
C PRO A 76 -1.81 9.24 12.21
N LEU A 77 -2.32 10.35 11.69
CA LEU A 77 -3.34 11.15 12.36
C LEU A 77 -4.72 10.50 12.32
N THR A 78 -4.96 9.68 11.30
CA THR A 78 -6.23 8.98 11.09
C THR A 78 -6.24 7.59 11.72
N PHE A 79 -5.10 6.88 11.64
CA PHE A 79 -5.00 5.50 12.06
C PHE A 79 -3.89 5.28 13.07
N ASP A 80 -4.15 4.41 14.03
CA ASP A 80 -3.09 3.72 14.77
C ASP A 80 -2.67 2.49 13.99
N ILE A 81 -1.36 2.29 13.87
CA ILE A 81 -0.77 1.16 13.16
C ILE A 81 -0.29 0.16 14.20
N GLY A 82 -0.92 -1.02 14.24
CA GLY A 82 -0.56 -2.05 15.21
C GLY A 82 0.59 -2.92 14.76
N GLN A 83 0.51 -3.43 13.53
CA GLN A 83 1.52 -4.34 12.99
C GLN A 83 1.62 -4.17 11.49
N ILE A 84 2.85 -4.28 10.98
CA ILE A 84 3.14 -4.31 9.54
C ILE A 84 3.77 -5.66 9.24
N GLU A 85 3.22 -6.36 8.27
CA GLU A 85 3.76 -7.63 7.81
C GLU A 85 3.99 -7.57 6.31
N GLU A 86 5.17 -8.03 5.88
CA GLU A 86 5.51 -8.15 4.47
C GLU A 86 5.74 -9.63 4.15
N GLY A 87 4.98 -10.15 3.18
CA GLY A 87 5.18 -11.48 2.64
C GLY A 87 5.89 -11.42 1.31
N ASP A 88 5.86 -12.52 0.59
CA ASP A 88 6.44 -12.57 -0.76
C ASP A 88 5.60 -11.78 -1.76
N PHE A 89 4.29 -11.74 -1.57
CA PHE A 89 3.36 -11.14 -2.52
C PHE A 89 2.40 -10.15 -1.88
N PHE A 90 2.64 -9.72 -0.64
CA PHE A 90 1.71 -8.81 0.03
C PHE A 90 2.41 -7.91 1.05
N ILE A 91 1.76 -6.80 1.33
CA ILE A 91 2.01 -5.95 2.50
C ILE A 91 0.70 -5.87 3.28
N ARG A 92 0.75 -6.14 4.58
CA ARG A 92 -0.42 -6.04 5.46
C ARG A 92 -0.15 -5.04 6.57
N PHE A 93 -1.09 -4.11 6.74
CA PHE A 93 -1.12 -3.18 7.87
C PHE A 93 -2.32 -3.52 8.74
N LYS A 94 -2.09 -3.77 10.02
CA LYS A 94 -3.17 -3.83 11.01
C LYS A 94 -3.45 -2.41 11.48
N LEU A 95 -4.65 -1.93 11.22
CA LEU A 95 -5.02 -0.55 11.46
C LEU A 95 -6.20 -0.44 12.42
N ARG A 96 -6.22 0.65 13.19
CA ARG A 96 -7.37 1.07 13.97
C ARG A 96 -7.70 2.51 13.59
N HIS A 97 -8.92 2.75 13.15
CA HIS A 97 -9.40 4.09 12.86
C HIS A 97 -9.62 4.83 14.18
N LYS A 98 -8.92 5.95 14.38
CA LYS A 98 -8.90 6.63 15.69
C LYS A 98 -10.24 7.21 16.09
N GLU A 99 -11.05 7.63 15.12
CA GLU A 99 -12.32 8.30 15.38
C GLU A 99 -13.36 7.36 15.98
N ASP A 100 -13.47 6.13 15.47
CA ASP A 100 -14.54 5.18 15.84
C ASP A 100 -14.03 3.85 16.37
N ASP A 101 -12.72 3.70 16.59
CA ASP A 101 -12.07 2.46 17.03
C ASP A 101 -12.24 1.27 16.08
N PHE A 102 -12.62 1.48 14.84
CA PHE A 102 -12.80 0.41 13.87
C PHE A 102 -11.45 -0.21 13.53
N LYS A 103 -11.33 -1.52 13.77
CA LYS A 103 -10.13 -2.30 13.49
C LYS A 103 -10.28 -3.08 12.21
N PHE A 104 -9.24 -3.03 11.36
CA PHE A 104 -9.24 -3.77 10.10
C PHE A 104 -7.83 -4.02 9.62
N ASN A 105 -7.69 -4.91 8.64
CA ASN A 105 -6.43 -5.14 7.94
C ASN A 105 -6.52 -4.54 6.55
N LEU A 106 -5.51 -3.76 6.19
CA LEU A 106 -5.33 -3.27 4.83
C LEU A 106 -4.22 -4.10 4.19
N ILE A 107 -4.56 -4.84 3.13
CA ILE A 107 -3.64 -5.75 2.45
C ILE A 107 -3.52 -5.33 1.00
N SER A 108 -2.31 -5.02 0.58
CA SER A 108 -1.99 -4.79 -0.82
C SER A 108 -1.25 -6.01 -1.34
N VAL A 109 -1.74 -6.60 -2.42
CA VAL A 109 -1.18 -7.84 -2.98
C VAL A 109 -0.64 -7.60 -4.38
N TYR A 110 0.40 -8.35 -4.71
CA TYR A 110 1.00 -8.38 -6.03
C TYR A 110 0.93 -9.80 -6.57
N GLY A 111 0.01 -10.02 -7.52
CA GLY A 111 -0.13 -11.32 -8.17
C GLY A 111 0.98 -11.54 -9.19
N PRO A 112 1.72 -12.65 -9.09
CA PRO A 112 2.78 -12.93 -10.04
C PRO A 112 2.23 -13.24 -11.43
N ALA A 113 2.93 -12.76 -12.46
CA ALA A 113 2.60 -13.07 -13.85
C ALA A 113 3.00 -14.51 -14.22
N GLN A 114 3.99 -15.07 -13.53
CA GLN A 114 4.52 -16.39 -13.79
C GLN A 114 3.61 -17.46 -13.22
N LEU A 115 3.25 -18.46 -14.05
CA LEU A 115 2.33 -19.52 -13.67
C LEU A 115 2.85 -20.37 -12.52
N ASP A 116 4.15 -20.63 -12.47
CA ASP A 116 4.79 -21.43 -11.44
C ASP A 116 4.74 -20.79 -10.05
N LEU A 117 4.57 -19.47 -9.97
CA LEU A 117 4.47 -18.76 -8.71
C LEU A 117 3.03 -18.59 -8.21
N LYS A 118 2.02 -18.86 -9.03
CA LYS A 118 0.62 -18.65 -8.67
C LYS A 118 0.18 -19.51 -7.49
N SER A 119 0.63 -20.75 -7.41
CA SER A 119 0.30 -21.63 -6.31
C SER A 119 0.84 -21.11 -4.98
N HIS A 120 2.08 -20.64 -4.98
CA HIS A 120 2.70 -20.03 -3.80
C HIS A 120 1.96 -18.75 -3.38
N PHE A 121 1.61 -17.90 -4.34
CA PHE A 121 0.85 -16.69 -4.11
C PHE A 121 -0.50 -16.98 -3.46
N LEU A 122 -1.26 -17.93 -4.00
CA LEU A 122 -2.57 -18.31 -3.48
C LEU A 122 -2.48 -18.89 -2.08
N SER A 123 -1.47 -19.77 -1.84
CA SER A 123 -1.24 -20.35 -0.52
C SER A 123 -0.93 -19.28 0.51
N GLU A 124 -0.11 -18.31 0.17
CA GLU A 124 0.24 -17.19 1.06
C GLU A 124 -0.99 -16.33 1.38
N LEU A 125 -1.78 -16.01 0.36
CA LEU A 125 -2.98 -15.19 0.53
C LEU A 125 -4.02 -15.87 1.42
N VAL A 126 -4.25 -17.18 1.20
CA VAL A 126 -5.16 -17.96 2.03
C VAL A 126 -4.68 -17.99 3.48
N ARG A 127 -3.37 -18.21 3.70
CA ARG A 127 -2.79 -18.23 5.05
C ARG A 127 -3.01 -16.89 5.78
N VAL A 128 -2.76 -15.78 5.09
CA VAL A 128 -2.90 -14.45 5.69
C VAL A 128 -4.35 -14.16 6.03
N CYS A 129 -5.28 -14.44 5.11
CA CYS A 129 -6.70 -14.12 5.29
C CYS A 129 -7.36 -15.03 6.31
N SER A 130 -7.00 -16.31 6.37
CA SER A 130 -7.67 -17.28 7.24
C SER A 130 -7.34 -17.11 8.72
N LYS A 131 -6.26 -16.41 9.06
CA LYS A 131 -5.88 -16.14 10.45
C LYS A 131 -6.54 -14.89 11.04
N GLU A 132 -7.24 -14.13 10.22
CA GLU A 132 -7.77 -12.84 10.65
C GLU A 132 -9.19 -12.95 11.18
N THR A 133 -9.44 -12.27 12.30
CA THR A 133 -10.76 -12.19 12.94
C THR A 133 -11.42 -10.83 12.74
N VAL A 134 -10.70 -9.86 12.17
CA VAL A 134 -11.21 -8.52 11.88
C VAL A 134 -11.43 -8.34 10.37
N PRO A 135 -12.23 -7.36 9.94
CA PRO A 135 -12.44 -7.11 8.52
C PRO A 135 -11.16 -6.89 7.74
N ILE A 136 -11.15 -7.27 6.48
CA ILE A 136 -10.01 -7.16 5.58
C ILE A 136 -10.41 -6.33 4.36
N ILE A 137 -9.57 -5.36 4.01
CA ILE A 137 -9.66 -4.65 2.73
C ILE A 137 -8.46 -5.09 1.91
N ILE A 138 -8.71 -5.66 0.74
CA ILE A 138 -7.64 -6.18 -0.13
C ILE A 138 -7.65 -5.41 -1.44
N ASP A 139 -6.45 -4.97 -1.85
CA ASP A 139 -6.19 -4.44 -3.18
C ASP A 139 -5.22 -5.35 -3.92
N SER A 140 -5.49 -5.57 -5.18
CA SER A 140 -4.62 -6.38 -6.04
C SER A 140 -4.02 -5.58 -7.18
#